data_4dd84c8ac5fd60ff95b4fbd34d4a1dad
#
_entry.id   4dd84c8ac5fd60ff95b4fbd34d4a1dad
#
_cell.length_a   1.000
_cell.length_b   1.000
_cell.length_c   1.000
_cell.angle_alpha   90.00
_cell.angle_beta   90.00
_cell.angle_gamma   90.00
#
_symmetry.space_group_name_H-M   'P 1'
#
loop_
_entity.id
_entity.type
_entity.pdbx_description
1 polymer ?
#
loop_
_entity_poly.entity_id
_entity_poly.type
_entity_poly.pdbx_seq_one_letter_code
_entity_poly.pdbx_strand_id
1 'polypeptide(L)'
;MDLKSLLNKEQYEGAVTVEGPVLILAGAGSGKTRVLTHRMAHMIEDLNIFPYKILAITFTNKAAKEMQERVQALIGDRANDMWISTFHSTCVRILRREIEKLGYKKNFTIYDGTDQKTLIKECIKILNINDKEITEQEIIGKISRAKDNMKSADSYYRENEYNFREKKIAEVYRMYQKRLKENNALDFDDLICKTVELFKKNQETLEFYQRKFQYIMVDEYQDTNGAQYELVKLLAASHRNICVVGDDDQCIYQWRGADIKNILGFEKDYPEAKVIKREQNYR
;
A
#
# COMPACT_ATOMS: atom_id res chain seq x y z
N MET A 1 -24.65 -13.93 -11.46
CA MET A 1 -24.40 -14.72 -10.20
C MET A 1 -25.48 -14.40 -9.18
N ASP A 2 -26.06 -15.39 -8.48
CA ASP A 2 -27.06 -15.09 -7.42
C ASP A 2 -26.39 -14.74 -6.08
N LEU A 3 -25.93 -13.50 -5.98
CA LEU A 3 -25.24 -13.00 -4.78
C LEU A 3 -26.13 -12.94 -3.54
N LYS A 4 -27.46 -12.82 -3.71
CA LYS A 4 -28.39 -12.74 -2.59
C LYS A 4 -28.49 -14.06 -1.81
N SER A 5 -28.33 -15.18 -2.50
CA SER A 5 -28.31 -16.51 -1.86
C SER A 5 -26.96 -16.84 -1.22
N LEU A 6 -25.87 -16.20 -1.68
CA LEU A 6 -24.52 -16.48 -1.26
C LEU A 6 -24.00 -15.59 -0.13
N LEU A 7 -24.54 -14.39 0.00
CA LEU A 7 -24.05 -13.34 0.90
C LEU A 7 -25.16 -12.88 1.87
N ASN A 8 -24.78 -12.50 3.07
CA ASN A 8 -25.71 -11.80 3.95
C ASN A 8 -25.96 -10.37 3.44
N LYS A 9 -26.86 -9.62 4.07
CA LYS A 9 -27.30 -8.29 3.62
C LYS A 9 -26.15 -7.32 3.45
N GLU A 10 -25.26 -7.19 4.44
CA GLU A 10 -24.15 -6.26 4.44
C GLU A 10 -23.07 -6.69 3.44
N GLN A 11 -22.78 -7.98 3.36
CA GLN A 11 -21.87 -8.54 2.37
C GLN A 11 -22.39 -8.32 0.94
N TYR A 12 -23.67 -8.53 0.72
CA TYR A 12 -24.33 -8.26 -0.57
C TYR A 12 -24.19 -6.78 -0.94
N GLU A 13 -24.52 -5.89 -0.02
CA GLU A 13 -24.41 -4.45 -0.22
C GLU A 13 -22.97 -4.04 -0.57
N GLY A 14 -21.97 -4.57 0.14
CA GLY A 14 -20.55 -4.35 -0.17
C GLY A 14 -20.11 -4.91 -1.51
N ALA A 15 -20.68 -6.03 -1.96
CA ALA A 15 -20.37 -6.63 -3.24
C ALA A 15 -20.96 -5.87 -4.44
N VAL A 16 -22.18 -5.34 -4.31
CA VAL A 16 -22.90 -4.70 -5.45
C VAL A 16 -22.72 -3.18 -5.54
N THR A 17 -22.25 -2.52 -4.47
CA THR A 17 -21.94 -1.08 -4.51
C THR A 17 -20.60 -0.86 -5.18
N VAL A 18 -20.56 -0.78 -6.51
CA VAL A 18 -19.32 -0.82 -7.31
C VAL A 18 -18.77 0.58 -7.57
N GLU A 19 -19.62 1.57 -7.82
CA GLU A 19 -19.22 2.93 -8.15
C GLU A 19 -19.03 3.79 -6.88
N GLY A 20 -18.03 4.65 -6.93
CA GLY A 20 -17.68 5.56 -5.84
C GLY A 20 -16.90 4.90 -4.70
N PRO A 21 -16.52 5.69 -3.69
CA PRO A 21 -15.76 5.19 -2.55
C PRO A 21 -16.65 4.40 -1.59
N VAL A 22 -16.13 3.26 -1.13
CA VAL A 22 -16.82 2.35 -0.20
C VAL A 22 -15.86 1.98 0.94
N LEU A 23 -16.33 2.10 2.17
CA LEU A 23 -15.65 1.64 3.37
C LEU A 23 -16.46 0.49 4.00
N ILE A 24 -15.85 -0.67 4.08
CA ILE A 24 -16.45 -1.85 4.72
C ILE A 24 -15.73 -2.09 6.05
N LEU A 25 -16.47 -2.01 7.14
CA LEU A 25 -15.98 -2.27 8.48
C LEU A 25 -16.60 -3.58 9.00
N ALA A 26 -15.74 -4.52 9.35
CA ALA A 26 -16.18 -5.84 9.77
C ALA A 26 -15.11 -6.53 10.61
N GLY A 27 -15.50 -7.12 11.74
CA GLY A 27 -14.59 -7.80 12.67
C GLY A 27 -13.89 -9.02 12.09
N ALA A 28 -12.95 -9.58 12.86
CA ALA A 28 -12.22 -10.77 12.48
C ALA A 28 -13.18 -11.94 12.19
N GLY A 29 -12.89 -12.73 11.15
CA GLY A 29 -13.75 -13.89 10.77
C GLY A 29 -15.09 -13.52 10.13
N SER A 30 -15.38 -12.26 9.91
CA SER A 30 -16.64 -11.78 9.35
C SER A 30 -16.84 -12.03 7.85
N GLY A 31 -15.82 -12.58 7.17
CA GLY A 31 -15.87 -12.83 5.72
C GLY A 31 -15.53 -11.60 4.88
N LYS A 32 -14.67 -10.70 5.38
CA LYS A 32 -14.14 -9.53 4.64
C LYS A 32 -13.64 -9.90 3.24
N THR A 33 -12.76 -10.90 3.15
CA THR A 33 -12.23 -11.38 1.88
C THR A 33 -13.32 -11.95 0.97
N ARG A 34 -14.37 -12.55 1.55
CA ARG A 34 -15.52 -13.05 0.79
C ARG A 34 -16.29 -11.93 0.10
N VAL A 35 -16.46 -10.81 0.76
CA VAL A 35 -17.10 -9.63 0.13
C VAL A 35 -16.29 -9.15 -1.06
N LEU A 36 -14.97 -8.99 -0.90
CA LEU A 36 -14.09 -8.52 -1.99
C LEU A 36 -14.09 -9.49 -3.18
N THR A 37 -14.00 -10.80 -2.93
CA THR A 37 -13.98 -11.79 -4.02
C THR A 37 -15.29 -11.85 -4.78
N HIS A 38 -16.44 -11.77 -4.09
CA HIS A 38 -17.75 -11.71 -4.75
C HIS A 38 -18.00 -10.38 -5.45
N ARG A 39 -17.48 -9.27 -4.91
CA ARG A 39 -17.50 -7.97 -5.58
C ARG A 39 -16.77 -8.02 -6.92
N MET A 40 -15.55 -8.59 -6.94
CA MET A 40 -14.79 -8.76 -8.18
C MET A 40 -15.51 -9.65 -9.18
N ALA A 41 -16.06 -10.78 -8.71
CA ALA A 41 -16.83 -11.68 -9.56
C ALA A 41 -18.07 -10.99 -10.14
N HIS A 42 -18.80 -10.22 -9.33
CA HIS A 42 -19.96 -9.43 -9.79
C HIS A 42 -19.58 -8.41 -10.87
N MET A 43 -18.48 -7.68 -10.64
CA MET A 43 -17.99 -6.69 -11.60
C MET A 43 -17.71 -7.33 -12.97
N ILE A 44 -17.13 -8.52 -13.00
CA ILE A 44 -16.73 -9.19 -14.22
C ILE A 44 -17.91 -9.92 -14.88
N GLU A 45 -18.67 -10.70 -14.09
CA GLU A 45 -19.74 -11.56 -14.60
C GLU A 45 -21.03 -10.81 -14.93
N ASP A 46 -21.46 -9.92 -14.04
CA ASP A 46 -22.76 -9.28 -14.14
C ASP A 46 -22.67 -7.88 -14.77
N LEU A 47 -21.58 -7.14 -14.53
CA LEU A 47 -21.39 -5.79 -15.05
C LEU A 47 -20.48 -5.72 -16.30
N ASN A 48 -19.90 -6.85 -16.71
CA ASN A 48 -19.01 -6.94 -17.88
C ASN A 48 -17.78 -5.99 -17.79
N ILE A 49 -17.29 -5.72 -16.58
CA ILE A 49 -16.07 -4.95 -16.39
C ILE A 49 -14.88 -5.82 -16.76
N PHE A 50 -13.96 -5.30 -17.56
CA PHE A 50 -12.77 -6.04 -17.95
C PHE A 50 -11.86 -6.30 -16.74
N PRO A 51 -11.40 -7.55 -16.53
CA PRO A 51 -10.58 -7.93 -15.36
C PRO A 51 -9.33 -7.06 -15.17
N TYR A 52 -8.64 -6.67 -16.26
CA TYR A 52 -7.43 -5.86 -16.21
C TYR A 52 -7.65 -4.42 -15.69
N LYS A 53 -8.91 -3.98 -15.52
CA LYS A 53 -9.26 -2.69 -14.93
C LYS A 53 -9.36 -2.73 -13.40
N ILE A 54 -9.19 -3.91 -12.82
CA ILE A 54 -9.35 -4.14 -11.38
C ILE A 54 -7.97 -4.36 -10.74
N LEU A 55 -7.68 -3.57 -9.70
CA LEU A 55 -6.53 -3.72 -8.83
C LEU A 55 -7.00 -4.05 -7.41
N ALA A 56 -6.63 -5.21 -6.91
CA ALA A 56 -6.86 -5.61 -5.53
C ALA A 56 -5.53 -5.75 -4.80
N ILE A 57 -5.38 -5.04 -3.70
CA ILE A 57 -4.14 -4.96 -2.93
C ILE A 57 -4.34 -5.63 -1.56
N THR A 58 -3.37 -6.47 -1.20
CA THR A 58 -3.25 -7.11 0.10
C THR A 58 -1.90 -6.83 0.73
N PHE A 59 -1.66 -7.30 1.96
CA PHE A 59 -0.40 -7.06 2.67
C PHE A 59 0.59 -8.21 2.55
N THR A 60 0.14 -9.43 2.26
CA THR A 60 1.00 -10.62 2.18
C THR A 60 0.80 -11.37 0.87
N ASN A 61 1.86 -11.98 0.38
CA ASN A 61 1.78 -12.85 -0.81
C ASN A 61 0.81 -14.02 -0.62
N LYS A 62 0.72 -14.53 0.61
CA LYS A 62 -0.25 -15.59 0.96
C LYS A 62 -1.68 -15.09 0.77
N ALA A 63 -2.02 -13.93 1.33
CA ALA A 63 -3.36 -13.34 1.19
C ALA A 63 -3.70 -13.04 -0.27
N ALA A 64 -2.74 -12.51 -1.05
CA ALA A 64 -2.92 -12.26 -2.47
C ALA A 64 -3.21 -13.55 -3.24
N LYS A 65 -2.46 -14.61 -2.97
CA LYS A 65 -2.66 -15.93 -3.59
C LYS A 65 -4.03 -16.52 -3.22
N GLU A 66 -4.41 -16.51 -1.95
CA GLU A 66 -5.71 -17.00 -1.50
C GLU A 66 -6.86 -16.22 -2.15
N MET A 67 -6.73 -14.89 -2.28
CA MET A 67 -7.73 -14.06 -2.96
C MET A 67 -7.83 -14.42 -4.44
N GLN A 68 -6.70 -14.59 -5.12
CA GLN A 68 -6.64 -15.01 -6.53
C GLN A 68 -7.33 -16.37 -6.73
N GLU A 69 -7.01 -17.36 -5.91
CA GLU A 69 -7.61 -18.71 -5.98
C GLU A 69 -9.13 -18.67 -5.76
N ARG A 70 -9.60 -17.85 -4.80
CA ARG A 70 -11.04 -17.71 -4.54
C ARG A 70 -11.77 -17.02 -5.69
N VAL A 71 -11.19 -16.00 -6.29
CA VAL A 71 -11.80 -15.35 -7.47
C VAL A 71 -11.78 -16.30 -8.66
N GLN A 72 -10.69 -17.02 -8.87
CA GLN A 72 -10.60 -18.00 -9.95
C GLN A 72 -11.66 -19.13 -9.79
N ALA A 73 -11.94 -19.56 -8.56
CA ALA A 73 -13.01 -20.52 -8.31
C ALA A 73 -14.41 -19.98 -8.69
N LEU A 74 -14.62 -18.65 -8.67
CA LEU A 74 -15.89 -18.03 -9.01
C LEU A 74 -16.05 -17.74 -10.51
N ILE A 75 -14.97 -17.28 -11.18
CA ILE A 75 -15.04 -16.78 -12.57
C ILE A 75 -14.08 -17.46 -13.56
N GLY A 76 -13.35 -18.49 -13.09
CA GLY A 76 -12.40 -19.23 -13.92
C GLY A 76 -11.16 -18.39 -14.33
N ASP A 77 -10.62 -18.71 -15.51
CA ASP A 77 -9.34 -18.16 -15.97
C ASP A 77 -9.35 -16.63 -16.21
N ARG A 78 -10.52 -16.01 -16.30
CA ARG A 78 -10.64 -14.54 -16.37
C ARG A 78 -10.03 -13.82 -15.17
N ALA A 79 -9.94 -14.49 -14.02
CA ALA A 79 -9.27 -13.97 -12.85
C ALA A 79 -7.78 -13.67 -13.06
N ASN A 80 -7.12 -14.34 -14.01
CA ASN A 80 -5.68 -14.19 -14.28
C ASN A 80 -5.31 -12.83 -14.88
N ASP A 81 -6.25 -12.12 -15.49
CA ASP A 81 -6.01 -10.80 -16.07
C ASP A 81 -6.15 -9.66 -15.04
N MET A 82 -6.58 -9.97 -13.83
CA MET A 82 -6.65 -9.01 -12.73
C MET A 82 -5.28 -8.79 -12.09
N TRP A 83 -5.11 -7.60 -11.49
CA TRP A 83 -3.99 -7.36 -10.61
C TRP A 83 -4.41 -7.60 -9.16
N ILE A 84 -4.17 -8.80 -8.67
CA ILE A 84 -4.35 -9.18 -7.27
C ILE A 84 -2.95 -9.43 -6.70
N SER A 85 -2.44 -8.51 -5.90
CA SER A 85 -1.05 -8.54 -5.42
C SER A 85 -0.86 -7.73 -4.14
N THR A 86 0.33 -7.81 -3.56
CA THR A 86 0.71 -6.94 -2.44
C THR A 86 1.04 -5.53 -2.92
N PHE A 87 1.11 -4.56 -2.00
CA PHE A 87 1.61 -3.21 -2.29
C PHE A 87 2.98 -3.25 -2.98
N HIS A 88 3.92 -3.99 -2.41
CA HIS A 88 5.29 -4.10 -2.94
C HIS A 88 5.32 -4.72 -4.32
N SER A 89 4.61 -5.81 -4.55
CA SER A 89 4.55 -6.48 -5.85
C SER A 89 3.93 -5.59 -6.94
N THR A 90 2.88 -4.84 -6.60
CA THR A 90 2.27 -3.85 -7.50
C THR A 90 3.30 -2.78 -7.88
N CYS A 91 4.00 -2.22 -6.89
CA CYS A 91 5.01 -1.20 -7.11
C CYS A 91 6.20 -1.71 -7.94
N VAL A 92 6.68 -2.92 -7.68
CA VAL A 92 7.76 -3.53 -8.49
C VAL A 92 7.35 -3.63 -9.95
N ARG A 93 6.14 -4.10 -10.26
CA ARG A 93 5.65 -4.20 -11.65
C ARG A 93 5.60 -2.84 -12.34
N ILE A 94 5.16 -1.80 -11.63
CA ILE A 94 5.12 -0.42 -12.15
C ILE A 94 6.55 0.09 -12.37
N LEU A 95 7.42 -0.02 -11.37
CA LEU A 95 8.78 0.49 -11.42
C LEU A 95 9.64 -0.22 -12.47
N ARG A 96 9.50 -1.52 -12.67
CA ARG A 96 10.19 -2.25 -13.75
C ARG A 96 9.90 -1.69 -15.14
N ARG A 97 8.75 -1.04 -15.32
CA ARG A 97 8.37 -0.41 -16.60
C ARG A 97 8.77 1.05 -16.68
N GLU A 98 8.67 1.80 -15.59
CA GLU A 98 8.62 3.26 -15.63
C GLU A 98 9.78 3.96 -14.91
N ILE A 99 10.61 3.23 -14.15
CA ILE A 99 11.59 3.83 -13.22
C ILE A 99 12.69 4.66 -13.91
N GLU A 100 12.92 4.47 -15.20
CA GLU A 100 13.87 5.29 -15.96
C GLU A 100 13.54 6.79 -15.88
N LYS A 101 12.26 7.13 -15.72
CA LYS A 101 11.78 8.49 -15.50
C LYS A 101 12.28 9.12 -14.19
N LEU A 102 12.75 8.30 -13.26
CA LEU A 102 13.42 8.72 -12.01
C LEU A 102 14.94 8.61 -12.08
N GLY A 103 15.49 8.27 -13.26
CA GLY A 103 16.94 8.14 -13.49
C GLY A 103 17.55 6.88 -12.90
N TYR A 104 16.78 5.80 -12.75
CA TYR A 104 17.27 4.45 -12.48
C TYR A 104 17.24 3.62 -13.77
N LYS A 105 17.94 2.48 -13.76
CA LYS A 105 17.79 1.47 -14.80
C LYS A 105 16.69 0.47 -14.42
N LYS A 106 15.99 -0.08 -15.41
CA LYS A 106 14.89 -1.04 -15.18
C LYS A 106 15.31 -2.31 -14.44
N ASN A 107 16.58 -2.72 -14.59
CA ASN A 107 17.17 -3.87 -13.92
C ASN A 107 17.67 -3.57 -12.51
N PHE A 108 17.08 -2.59 -11.81
CA PHE A 108 17.47 -2.26 -10.46
C PHE A 108 17.42 -3.47 -9.51
N THR A 109 18.33 -3.47 -8.54
CA THR A 109 18.37 -4.49 -7.48
C THR A 109 17.47 -4.07 -6.32
N ILE A 110 16.77 -5.03 -5.74
CA ILE A 110 15.99 -4.83 -4.51
C ILE A 110 16.84 -5.32 -3.36
N TYR A 111 17.22 -4.40 -2.47
CA TYR A 111 17.98 -4.72 -1.27
C TYR A 111 17.07 -5.30 -0.19
N ASP A 112 17.44 -6.45 0.33
CA ASP A 112 16.80 -7.03 1.50
C ASP A 112 17.35 -6.41 2.81
N GLY A 113 16.89 -6.90 3.96
CA GLY A 113 17.34 -6.40 5.26
C GLY A 113 18.83 -6.60 5.52
N THR A 114 19.45 -7.65 4.96
CA THR A 114 20.89 -7.91 5.09
C THR A 114 21.69 -6.92 4.25
N ASP A 115 21.29 -6.70 3.01
CA ASP A 115 21.91 -5.72 2.12
C ASP A 115 21.82 -4.31 2.69
N GLN A 116 20.64 -3.94 3.20
CA GLN A 116 20.39 -2.66 3.86
C GLN A 116 21.34 -2.46 5.06
N LYS A 117 21.42 -3.45 5.93
CA LYS A 117 22.28 -3.42 7.12
C LYS A 117 23.76 -3.25 6.74
N THR A 118 24.21 -3.97 5.72
CA THR A 118 25.59 -3.87 5.21
C THR A 118 25.89 -2.45 4.72
N LEU A 119 25.02 -1.88 3.90
CA LEU A 119 25.18 -0.54 3.36
C LEU A 119 25.14 0.54 4.47
N ILE A 120 24.26 0.40 5.45
CA ILE A 120 24.19 1.31 6.61
C ILE A 120 25.49 1.26 7.42
N LYS A 121 26.06 0.08 7.66
CA LYS A 121 27.38 -0.06 8.35
C LYS A 121 28.49 0.67 7.60
N GLU A 122 28.54 0.55 6.28
CA GLU A 122 29.49 1.29 5.45
C GLU A 122 29.32 2.81 5.61
N CYS A 123 28.08 3.30 5.58
CA CYS A 123 27.79 4.72 5.77
C CYS A 123 28.22 5.23 7.15
N ILE A 124 27.94 4.48 8.19
CA ILE A 124 28.36 4.80 9.59
C ILE A 124 29.89 4.93 9.65
N LYS A 125 30.60 3.99 9.04
CA LYS A 125 32.07 3.98 9.03
C LYS A 125 32.64 5.19 8.26
N ILE A 126 32.10 5.47 7.08
CA ILE A 126 32.54 6.62 6.26
C ILE A 126 32.33 7.95 6.97
N LEU A 127 31.21 8.09 7.68
CA LEU A 127 30.85 9.30 8.42
C LEU A 127 31.52 9.39 9.81
N ASN A 128 32.34 8.41 10.20
CA ASN A 128 33.01 8.34 11.50
C ASN A 128 32.02 8.47 12.69
N ILE A 129 30.86 7.87 12.57
CA ILE A 129 29.86 7.85 13.64
C ILE A 129 30.20 6.76 14.63
N ASN A 130 30.10 7.07 15.94
CA ASN A 130 30.31 6.09 16.99
C ASN A 130 29.13 5.11 17.05
N ASP A 131 29.35 3.88 16.61
CA ASP A 131 28.36 2.79 16.57
C ASP A 131 27.86 2.34 17.96
N LYS A 132 28.60 2.67 19.02
CA LYS A 132 28.15 2.43 20.41
C LYS A 132 27.07 3.43 20.86
N GLU A 133 27.08 4.63 20.30
CA GLU A 133 26.09 5.66 20.62
C GLU A 133 24.83 5.57 19.75
N ILE A 134 24.99 5.22 18.47
CA ILE A 134 23.90 5.14 17.49
C ILE A 134 24.03 3.82 16.76
N THR A 135 23.12 2.88 17.04
CA THR A 135 23.18 1.56 16.43
C THR A 135 22.63 1.55 15.00
N GLU A 136 23.14 0.63 14.19
CA GLU A 136 22.62 0.42 12.83
C GLU A 136 21.13 0.12 12.82
N GLN A 137 20.64 -0.65 13.79
CA GLN A 137 19.24 -1.02 13.87
C GLN A 137 18.33 0.18 14.16
N GLU A 138 18.81 1.10 15.01
CA GLU A 138 18.10 2.36 15.26
C GLU A 138 18.01 3.20 13.98
N ILE A 139 19.11 3.33 13.25
CA ILE A 139 19.15 4.08 12.00
C ILE A 139 18.18 3.48 10.97
N ILE A 140 18.23 2.17 10.77
CA ILE A 140 17.33 1.46 9.87
C ILE A 140 15.86 1.72 10.24
N GLY A 141 15.52 1.59 11.53
CA GLY A 141 14.16 1.84 12.00
C GLY A 141 13.70 3.28 11.81
N LYS A 142 14.59 4.27 11.95
CA LYS A 142 14.27 5.68 11.73
C LYS A 142 14.11 6.02 10.24
N ILE A 143 14.96 5.46 9.38
CA ILE A 143 14.84 5.58 7.92
C ILE A 143 13.53 4.97 7.45
N SER A 144 13.19 3.77 7.90
CA SER A 144 11.93 3.10 7.55
C SER A 144 10.72 3.93 7.95
N ARG A 145 10.67 4.43 9.19
CA ARG A 145 9.59 5.32 9.64
C ARG A 145 9.51 6.64 8.86
N ALA A 146 10.64 7.20 8.47
CA ALA A 146 10.66 8.40 7.63
C ALA A 146 10.07 8.09 6.25
N LYS A 147 10.44 6.98 5.62
CA LYS A 147 9.89 6.53 4.34
C LYS A 147 8.40 6.19 4.44
N ASP A 148 7.96 5.53 5.50
CA ASP A 148 6.54 5.24 5.76
C ASP A 148 5.68 6.52 5.77
N ASN A 149 6.26 7.64 6.17
CA ASN A 149 5.63 8.95 6.20
C ASN A 149 6.01 9.85 5.00
N MET A 150 6.57 9.29 3.94
CA MET A 150 7.02 10.02 2.75
C MET A 150 8.04 11.14 3.02
N LYS A 151 8.80 11.03 4.12
CA LYS A 151 9.88 11.96 4.44
C LYS A 151 11.15 11.60 3.71
N SER A 152 11.59 12.45 2.79
CA SER A 152 12.88 12.30 2.11
C SER A 152 14.05 12.50 3.07
N ALA A 153 15.25 12.01 2.68
CA ALA A 153 16.46 12.21 3.46
C ALA A 153 16.76 13.69 3.70
N ASP A 154 16.50 14.55 2.72
CA ASP A 154 16.70 15.99 2.84
C ASP A 154 15.67 16.65 3.76
N SER A 155 14.40 16.23 3.71
CA SER A 155 13.38 16.71 4.62
C SER A 155 13.69 16.31 6.05
N TYR A 156 14.06 15.04 6.26
CA TYR A 156 14.44 14.54 7.57
C TYR A 156 15.66 15.28 8.16
N TYR A 157 16.65 15.62 7.31
CA TYR A 157 17.81 16.40 7.72
C TYR A 157 17.41 17.81 8.18
N ARG A 158 16.60 18.53 7.40
CA ARG A 158 16.16 19.91 7.76
C ARG A 158 15.35 19.95 9.03
N GLU A 159 14.50 18.96 9.26
CA GLU A 159 13.68 18.88 10.48
C GLU A 159 14.53 18.63 11.75
N ASN A 160 15.71 18.04 11.59
CA ASN A 160 16.55 17.58 12.70
C ASN A 160 17.92 18.28 12.79
N GLU A 161 18.13 19.36 12.04
CA GLU A 161 19.44 20.02 11.96
C GLU A 161 19.97 20.57 13.29
N TYR A 162 19.07 20.89 14.22
CA TYR A 162 19.41 21.42 15.56
C TYR A 162 19.57 20.32 16.63
N ASN A 163 19.24 19.08 16.32
CA ASN A 163 19.44 17.93 17.22
C ASN A 163 20.68 17.15 16.78
N PHE A 164 21.76 17.28 17.54
CA PHE A 164 23.06 16.71 17.17
C PHE A 164 23.00 15.21 16.84
N ARG A 165 22.25 14.44 17.65
CA ARG A 165 22.12 12.99 17.46
C ARG A 165 21.28 12.66 16.23
N GLU A 166 20.11 13.27 16.10
CA GLU A 166 19.21 13.05 14.95
C GLU A 166 19.84 13.55 13.65
N LYS A 167 20.64 14.61 13.70
CA LYS A 167 21.38 15.13 12.55
C LYS A 167 22.37 14.07 12.00
N LYS A 168 23.10 13.38 12.89
CA LYS A 168 23.99 12.27 12.46
C LYS A 168 23.21 11.17 11.75
N ILE A 169 22.03 10.79 12.26
CA ILE A 169 21.16 9.83 11.63
C ILE A 169 20.67 10.33 10.25
N ALA A 170 20.32 11.60 10.17
CA ALA A 170 19.94 12.24 8.91
C ALA A 170 21.07 12.24 7.86
N GLU A 171 22.32 12.44 8.29
CA GLU A 171 23.51 12.34 7.43
C GLU A 171 23.69 10.92 6.89
N VAL A 172 23.50 9.91 7.74
CA VAL A 172 23.50 8.49 7.30
C VAL A 172 22.39 8.24 6.28
N TYR A 173 21.18 8.73 6.53
CA TYR A 173 20.04 8.56 5.62
C TYR A 173 20.35 9.18 4.25
N ARG A 174 20.91 10.39 4.20
CA ARG A 174 21.33 11.03 2.94
C ARG A 174 22.36 10.20 2.19
N MET A 175 23.41 9.75 2.89
CA MET A 175 24.45 8.91 2.28
C MET A 175 23.89 7.57 1.80
N TYR A 176 23.06 6.93 2.59
CA TYR A 176 22.40 5.67 2.26
C TYR A 176 21.59 5.78 0.96
N GLN A 177 20.73 6.80 0.84
CA GLN A 177 19.93 7.04 -0.37
C GLN A 177 20.81 7.34 -1.59
N LYS A 178 21.88 8.10 -1.42
CA LYS A 178 22.86 8.36 -2.49
C LYS A 178 23.52 7.07 -2.97
N ARG A 179 23.98 6.23 -2.04
CA ARG A 179 24.61 4.94 -2.35
C ARG A 179 23.65 3.96 -3.01
N LEU A 180 22.40 3.88 -2.56
CA LEU A 180 21.38 3.08 -3.23
C LEU A 180 21.20 3.53 -4.69
N LYS A 181 21.14 4.84 -4.94
CA LYS A 181 21.02 5.39 -6.28
C LYS A 181 22.23 5.04 -7.15
N GLU A 182 23.45 5.22 -6.65
CA GLU A 182 24.69 4.88 -7.33
C GLU A 182 24.76 3.39 -7.68
N ASN A 183 24.26 2.53 -6.81
CA ASN A 183 24.20 1.08 -6.99
C ASN A 183 23.02 0.62 -7.86
N ASN A 184 22.22 1.54 -8.39
CA ASN A 184 20.95 1.21 -9.06
C ASN A 184 20.09 0.24 -8.23
N ALA A 185 19.90 0.56 -6.96
CA ALA A 185 19.22 -0.27 -5.98
C ALA A 185 18.10 0.49 -5.26
N LEU A 186 17.08 -0.24 -4.84
CA LEU A 186 15.99 0.20 -3.98
C LEU A 186 15.89 -0.74 -2.78
N ASP A 187 15.58 -0.24 -1.59
CA ASP A 187 15.12 -1.08 -0.50
C ASP A 187 13.60 -1.32 -0.59
N PHE A 188 13.04 -2.12 0.33
CA PHE A 188 11.61 -2.43 0.31
C PHE A 188 10.73 -1.19 0.47
N ASP A 189 11.10 -0.27 1.35
CA ASP A 189 10.33 0.95 1.57
C ASP A 189 10.39 1.87 0.34
N ASP A 190 11.52 1.90 -0.36
CA ASP A 190 11.69 2.63 -1.62
C ASP A 190 10.73 2.16 -2.71
N LEU A 191 10.33 0.91 -2.73
CA LEU A 191 9.41 0.41 -3.76
C LEU A 191 8.11 1.21 -3.78
N ILE A 192 7.55 1.50 -2.61
CA ILE A 192 6.33 2.31 -2.49
C ILE A 192 6.65 3.79 -2.65
N CYS A 193 7.66 4.31 -1.95
CA CYS A 193 8.04 5.72 -2.00
C CYS A 193 8.40 6.17 -3.42
N LYS A 194 9.16 5.37 -4.17
CA LYS A 194 9.56 5.69 -5.54
C LYS A 194 8.40 5.61 -6.53
N THR A 195 7.44 4.73 -6.30
CA THR A 195 6.21 4.71 -7.10
C THR A 195 5.38 5.96 -6.87
N VAL A 196 5.22 6.40 -5.61
CA VAL A 196 4.55 7.67 -5.28
C VAL A 196 5.30 8.86 -5.89
N GLU A 197 6.63 8.90 -5.76
CA GLU A 197 7.48 9.94 -6.37
C GLU A 197 7.31 9.98 -7.90
N LEU A 198 7.31 8.83 -8.55
CA LEU A 198 7.08 8.69 -9.98
C LEU A 198 5.76 9.31 -10.40
N PHE A 199 4.68 8.99 -9.71
CA PHE A 199 3.36 9.51 -10.02
C PHE A 199 3.23 11.02 -9.79
N LYS A 200 3.87 11.55 -8.74
CA LYS A 200 3.88 12.99 -8.46
C LYS A 200 4.71 13.79 -9.47
N LYS A 201 5.79 13.21 -10.01
CA LYS A 201 6.67 13.86 -10.97
C LYS A 201 6.25 13.68 -12.43
N ASN A 202 5.47 12.65 -12.74
CA ASN A 202 5.09 12.27 -14.09
C ASN A 202 3.58 12.08 -14.21
N GLN A 203 2.89 13.17 -14.48
CA GLN A 203 1.43 13.20 -14.59
C GLN A 203 0.90 12.20 -15.65
N GLU A 204 1.56 12.11 -16.77
CA GLU A 204 1.21 11.17 -17.85
C GLU A 204 1.23 9.70 -17.39
N THR A 205 2.25 9.34 -16.60
CA THR A 205 2.37 8.00 -16.02
C THR A 205 1.26 7.73 -15.01
N LEU A 206 0.96 8.69 -14.14
CA LEU A 206 -0.15 8.59 -13.20
C LEU A 206 -1.49 8.39 -13.92
N GLU A 207 -1.78 9.21 -14.93
CA GLU A 207 -3.01 9.13 -15.72
C GLU A 207 -3.14 7.78 -16.45
N PHE A 208 -2.03 7.24 -16.96
CA PHE A 208 -2.03 5.90 -17.56
C PHE A 208 -2.50 4.84 -16.57
N TYR A 209 -1.98 4.83 -15.35
CA TYR A 209 -2.35 3.85 -14.33
C TYR A 209 -3.74 4.12 -13.73
N GLN A 210 -4.19 5.36 -13.65
CA GLN A 210 -5.56 5.72 -13.28
C GLN A 210 -6.58 5.18 -14.31
N ARG A 211 -6.28 5.29 -15.61
CA ARG A 211 -7.11 4.71 -16.66
C ARG A 211 -7.07 3.18 -16.69
N LYS A 212 -5.90 2.61 -16.37
CA LYS A 212 -5.74 1.16 -16.30
C LYS A 212 -6.52 0.58 -15.12
N PHE A 213 -6.35 1.12 -13.92
CA PHE A 213 -6.98 0.64 -12.70
C PHE A 213 -8.17 1.50 -12.34
N GLN A 214 -9.30 1.22 -12.98
CA GLN A 214 -10.54 1.99 -12.77
C GLN A 214 -11.27 1.60 -11.49
N TYR A 215 -10.94 0.45 -10.90
CA TYR A 215 -11.52 -0.06 -9.66
C TYR A 215 -10.38 -0.57 -8.76
N ILE A 216 -10.29 0.01 -7.59
CA ILE A 216 -9.23 -0.29 -6.63
C ILE A 216 -9.85 -0.85 -5.36
N MET A 217 -9.30 -1.96 -4.87
CA MET A 217 -9.70 -2.57 -3.60
C MET A 217 -8.49 -2.76 -2.72
N VAL A 218 -8.65 -2.47 -1.44
CA VAL A 218 -7.58 -2.64 -0.44
C VAL A 218 -8.15 -3.41 0.75
N ASP A 219 -7.58 -4.58 1.02
CA ASP A 219 -7.88 -5.37 2.22
C ASP A 219 -7.00 -4.92 3.39
N GLU A 220 -7.45 -5.16 4.62
CA GLU A 220 -6.75 -4.79 5.87
C GLU A 220 -6.29 -3.31 5.89
N TYR A 221 -7.17 -2.41 5.48
CA TYR A 221 -6.83 -0.99 5.27
C TYR A 221 -6.32 -0.28 6.53
N GLN A 222 -6.68 -0.76 7.73
CA GLN A 222 -6.15 -0.25 9.00
C GLN A 222 -4.64 -0.39 9.14
N ASP A 223 -4.02 -1.33 8.41
CA ASP A 223 -2.58 -1.60 8.48
C ASP A 223 -1.75 -0.75 7.50
N THR A 224 -2.39 0.11 6.71
CA THR A 224 -1.69 0.98 5.74
C THR A 224 -0.84 2.03 6.45
N ASN A 225 0.39 2.25 5.95
CA ASN A 225 1.21 3.40 6.33
C ASN A 225 0.93 4.62 5.43
N GLY A 226 1.57 5.76 5.72
CA GLY A 226 1.37 6.99 4.97
C GLY A 226 1.74 6.89 3.50
N ALA A 227 2.80 6.17 3.15
CA ALA A 227 3.22 5.97 1.77
C ALA A 227 2.23 5.10 0.98
N GLN A 228 1.74 4.03 1.59
CA GLN A 228 0.70 3.15 1.01
C GLN A 228 -0.62 3.90 0.82
N TYR A 229 -1.02 4.68 1.81
CA TYR A 229 -2.20 5.54 1.74
C TYR A 229 -2.10 6.52 0.57
N GLU A 230 -0.97 7.23 0.43
CA GLU A 230 -0.75 8.20 -0.63
C GLU A 230 -0.77 7.55 -2.02
N LEU A 231 -0.19 6.36 -2.17
CA LEU A 231 -0.22 5.60 -3.41
C LEU A 231 -1.65 5.29 -3.88
N VAL A 232 -2.46 4.76 -2.97
CA VAL A 232 -3.86 4.40 -3.28
C VAL A 232 -4.68 5.65 -3.58
N LYS A 233 -4.48 6.73 -2.82
CA LYS A 233 -5.13 8.02 -3.04
C LYS A 233 -4.83 8.59 -4.42
N LEU A 234 -3.57 8.56 -4.86
CA LEU A 234 -3.16 9.01 -6.20
C LEU A 234 -3.83 8.17 -7.30
N LEU A 235 -3.81 6.86 -7.17
CA LEU A 235 -4.41 5.97 -8.16
C LEU A 235 -5.93 6.15 -8.28
N ALA A 236 -6.62 6.40 -7.18
CA ALA A 236 -8.07 6.58 -7.15
C ALA A 236 -8.54 8.01 -7.47
N ALA A 237 -7.64 8.99 -7.54
CA ALA A 237 -8.00 10.41 -7.57
C ALA A 237 -8.92 10.79 -8.75
N SER A 238 -8.77 10.17 -9.92
CA SER A 238 -9.55 10.54 -11.11
C SER A 238 -10.97 9.96 -11.14
N HIS A 239 -11.15 8.74 -10.65
CA HIS A 239 -12.43 8.02 -10.75
C HIS A 239 -13.11 7.79 -9.40
N ARG A 240 -12.37 7.85 -8.28
CA ARG A 240 -12.86 7.64 -6.90
C ARG A 240 -13.51 6.27 -6.64
N ASN A 241 -13.32 5.30 -7.53
CA ASN A 241 -13.80 3.93 -7.38
C ASN A 241 -12.83 3.13 -6.53
N ILE A 242 -12.91 3.34 -5.24
CA ILE A 242 -12.07 2.70 -4.22
C ILE A 242 -12.93 2.01 -3.18
N CYS A 243 -12.67 0.74 -2.93
CA CYS A 243 -13.30 -0.03 -1.87
C CYS A 243 -12.22 -0.46 -0.88
N VAL A 244 -12.32 0.00 0.34
CA VAL A 244 -11.40 -0.40 1.41
C VAL A 244 -12.14 -1.23 2.45
N VAL A 245 -11.45 -2.25 2.94
CA VAL A 245 -11.98 -3.16 3.97
C VAL A 245 -11.08 -3.10 5.18
N GLY A 246 -11.65 -2.84 6.32
CA GLY A 246 -10.94 -2.70 7.59
C GLY A 246 -11.60 -3.47 8.73
N ASP A 247 -10.84 -3.62 9.82
CA ASP A 247 -11.31 -4.29 11.03
C ASP A 247 -11.96 -3.29 11.98
N ASP A 248 -13.26 -3.49 12.27
CA ASP A 248 -14.02 -2.64 13.17
C ASP A 248 -13.57 -2.80 14.63
N ASP A 249 -13.18 -4.00 15.03
CA ASP A 249 -12.72 -4.28 16.39
C ASP A 249 -11.41 -3.52 16.72
N GLN A 250 -10.55 -3.32 15.72
CA GLN A 250 -9.33 -2.51 15.87
C GLN A 250 -9.64 -1.00 15.96
N CYS A 251 -10.77 -0.55 15.42
CA CYS A 251 -11.23 0.83 15.55
C CYS A 251 -11.75 1.14 16.96
N ILE A 252 -12.30 0.15 17.67
CA ILE A 252 -12.86 0.32 19.01
C ILE A 252 -11.76 0.32 20.08
N TYR A 253 -10.65 -0.41 19.86
CA TYR A 253 -9.55 -0.58 20.82
C TYR A 253 -8.43 0.45 20.64
N GLN A 254 -8.73 1.75 20.64
CA GLN A 254 -7.74 2.85 20.55
C GLN A 254 -6.56 2.73 21.54
N TRP A 255 -6.76 2.09 22.69
CA TRP A 255 -5.75 1.92 23.74
C TRP A 255 -4.65 0.89 23.41
N ARG A 256 -4.79 0.11 22.34
CA ARG A 256 -3.76 -0.85 21.87
C ARG A 256 -2.85 -0.30 20.77
N GLY A 257 -2.93 0.99 20.45
CA GLY A 257 -2.08 1.63 19.43
C GLY A 257 -2.47 1.32 18.00
N ALA A 258 -3.66 0.77 17.75
CA ALA A 258 -4.21 0.62 16.40
C ALA A 258 -4.42 2.01 15.79
N ASP A 259 -3.91 2.22 14.58
CA ASP A 259 -3.93 3.53 13.94
C ASP A 259 -5.29 3.78 13.25
N ILE A 260 -6.28 4.20 14.03
CA ILE A 260 -7.60 4.62 13.55
C ILE A 260 -7.52 5.79 12.55
N LYS A 261 -6.36 6.46 12.48
CA LYS A 261 -6.12 7.62 11.59
C LYS A 261 -6.37 7.29 10.12
N ASN A 262 -6.08 6.06 9.68
CA ASN A 262 -6.27 5.68 8.29
C ASN A 262 -7.75 5.61 7.92
N ILE A 263 -8.60 5.09 8.80
CA ILE A 263 -10.06 5.03 8.57
C ILE A 263 -10.66 6.43 8.64
N LEU A 264 -10.28 7.23 9.64
CA LEU A 264 -10.71 8.62 9.75
C LEU A 264 -10.19 9.47 8.58
N GLY A 265 -8.96 9.20 8.12
CA GLY A 265 -8.39 9.82 6.93
C GLY A 265 -9.17 9.49 5.66
N PHE A 266 -9.60 8.23 5.53
CA PHE A 266 -10.44 7.81 4.41
C PHE A 266 -11.78 8.54 4.40
N GLU A 267 -12.49 8.61 5.51
CA GLU A 267 -13.77 9.33 5.61
C GLU A 267 -13.60 10.84 5.35
N LYS A 268 -12.47 11.42 5.76
CA LYS A 268 -12.14 12.82 5.47
C LYS A 268 -11.89 13.08 3.98
N ASP A 269 -11.13 12.20 3.31
CA ASP A 269 -10.81 12.34 1.89
C ASP A 269 -11.97 11.94 0.97
N TYR A 270 -12.85 11.08 1.46
CA TYR A 270 -14.03 10.58 0.75
C TYR A 270 -15.30 10.77 1.60
N PRO A 271 -15.74 12.04 1.80
CA PRO A 271 -16.91 12.32 2.63
C PRO A 271 -18.21 11.73 2.07
N GLU A 272 -18.23 11.46 0.77
CA GLU A 272 -19.34 10.78 0.07
C GLU A 272 -19.29 9.25 0.18
N ALA A 273 -18.28 8.70 0.85
CA ALA A 273 -18.10 7.25 0.93
C ALA A 273 -19.30 6.55 1.54
N LYS A 274 -19.71 5.46 0.90
CA LYS A 274 -20.68 4.56 1.50
C LYS A 274 -20.00 3.71 2.57
N VAL A 275 -20.43 3.88 3.81
CA VAL A 275 -19.92 3.12 4.96
C VAL A 275 -20.86 1.95 5.23
N ILE A 276 -20.32 0.73 5.16
CA ILE A 276 -21.03 -0.51 5.43
C ILE A 276 -20.41 -1.12 6.69
N LYS A 277 -21.17 -1.13 7.78
CA LYS A 277 -20.77 -1.72 9.06
C LYS A 277 -21.47 -3.05 9.24
N ARG A 278 -20.71 -4.07 9.59
CA ARG A 278 -21.28 -5.33 10.02
C ARG A 278 -21.33 -5.36 11.55
N GLU A 279 -22.53 -5.28 12.10
CA GLU A 279 -22.74 -5.57 13.50
C GLU A 279 -22.60 -7.08 13.72
N GLN A 280 -21.59 -7.50 14.44
CA GLN A 280 -21.49 -8.88 14.90
C GLN A 280 -22.39 -9.07 16.11
N ASN A 281 -23.51 -9.70 15.90
CA ASN A 281 -24.21 -10.36 16.99
C ASN A 281 -23.61 -11.74 17.20
N TYR A 282 -22.53 -11.85 17.97
CA TYR A 282 -22.20 -13.13 18.60
C TYR A 282 -23.16 -13.33 19.78
N ARG A 283 -24.14 -14.14 19.58
CA ARG A 283 -24.82 -14.86 20.66
C ARG A 283 -24.35 -16.30 20.64
#